data_0fd2692fb5bd6de96307d8e7acd4d85e
#
_entry.id   0fd2692fb5bd6de96307d8e7acd4d85e
#
_cell.length_a   1.000
_cell.length_b   1.000
_cell.length_c   1.000
_cell.angle_alpha   90.00
_cell.angle_beta   90.00
_cell.angle_gamma   90.00
#
_symmetry.space_group_name_H-M   'P 1'
#
loop_
_entity.id
_entity.type
_entity.pdbx_description
1 polymer ?
#
loop_
_entity_poly.entity_id
_entity_poly.type
_entity_poly.pdbx_seq_one_letter_code
_entity_poly.pdbx_strand_id
1 'polypeptide(L)'
;GKFITFNSDRSGYQQIYVMNSNGKNVKRISFGNGLYGTPVWSPRGDLIAFTKLHKGKFYIGVMRTDGTGERLLTENFYQEAPSWSPNGRVLIFYRETKTNLKGEGFSAKLWSIDLTGYNEKMIETETDASDPSWSSLLSN
;
A
#
# COMPACT_ATOMS: atom_id res chain seq x y z
N GLY A 1 -19.08 -4.62 4.39
CA GLY A 1 -18.30 -4.91 3.21
C GLY A 1 -18.81 -6.07 2.37
N LYS A 2 -18.95 -5.86 1.07
CA LYS A 2 -19.40 -6.91 0.12
C LYS A 2 -18.22 -7.68 -0.47
N PHE A 3 -17.00 -7.11 -0.44
CA PHE A 3 -15.82 -7.65 -1.08
C PHE A 3 -14.62 -7.65 -0.14
N ILE A 4 -13.68 -8.57 -0.40
CA ILE A 4 -12.40 -8.69 0.29
C ILE A 4 -11.31 -8.64 -0.77
N THR A 5 -10.27 -7.82 -0.54
CA THR A 5 -9.03 -7.87 -1.32
C THR A 5 -7.94 -8.57 -0.51
N PHE A 6 -7.10 -9.33 -1.19
CA PHE A 6 -6.01 -10.09 -0.56
C PHE A 6 -4.91 -10.38 -1.58
N ASN A 7 -3.73 -10.71 -1.12
CA ASN A 7 -2.66 -11.19 -1.98
C ASN A 7 -2.49 -12.71 -1.84
N SER A 8 -2.06 -13.35 -2.93
CA SER A 8 -1.86 -14.79 -3.00
C SER A 8 -0.88 -15.14 -4.10
N ASP A 9 -0.12 -16.21 -3.90
CA ASP A 9 0.82 -16.78 -4.86
C ASP A 9 0.22 -17.90 -5.73
N ARG A 10 -1.09 -18.11 -5.67
CA ARG A 10 -1.80 -19.19 -6.39
C ARG A 10 -1.60 -19.21 -7.90
N SER A 11 -1.16 -18.11 -8.48
CA SER A 11 -0.80 -18.00 -9.91
C SER A 11 0.71 -18.11 -10.18
N GLY A 12 1.50 -18.61 -9.19
CA GLY A 12 2.94 -18.81 -9.28
C GLY A 12 3.76 -17.80 -8.47
N TYR A 13 3.27 -16.58 -8.28
CA TYR A 13 3.89 -15.54 -7.46
C TYR A 13 2.85 -14.53 -6.96
N GLN A 14 3.24 -13.73 -5.98
CA GLN A 14 2.34 -12.82 -5.24
C GLN A 14 1.62 -11.84 -6.17
N GLN A 15 0.29 -11.94 -6.16
CA GLN A 15 -0.62 -11.07 -6.93
C GLN A 15 -1.81 -10.68 -6.06
N ILE A 16 -2.52 -9.62 -6.47
CA ILE A 16 -3.73 -9.16 -5.78
C ILE A 16 -4.96 -9.80 -6.39
N TYR A 17 -5.85 -10.22 -5.50
CA TYR A 17 -7.13 -10.82 -5.80
C TYR A 17 -8.26 -10.09 -5.07
N VAL A 18 -9.45 -10.20 -5.62
CA VAL A 18 -10.71 -9.76 -5.01
C VAL A 18 -11.69 -10.93 -5.01
N MET A 19 -12.47 -11.04 -3.94
CA MET A 19 -13.54 -12.02 -3.82
C MET A 19 -14.75 -11.41 -3.10
N ASN A 20 -15.87 -12.09 -3.18
CA ASN A 20 -17.02 -11.77 -2.34
C ASN A 20 -16.72 -12.06 -0.86
N SER A 21 -17.41 -11.39 0.05
CA SER A 21 -17.26 -11.61 1.50
C SER A 21 -17.56 -13.03 1.98
N ASN A 22 -18.25 -13.83 1.16
CA ASN A 22 -18.51 -15.27 1.40
C ASN A 22 -17.42 -16.20 0.83
N GLY A 23 -16.29 -15.66 0.35
CA GLY A 23 -15.17 -16.42 -0.22
C GLY A 23 -15.35 -16.88 -1.67
N LYS A 24 -16.47 -16.54 -2.32
CA LYS A 24 -16.73 -16.92 -3.72
C LYS A 24 -16.29 -15.85 -4.72
N ASN A 25 -16.29 -16.21 -6.01
CA ASN A 25 -15.97 -15.32 -7.13
C ASN A 25 -14.58 -14.68 -7.02
N VAL A 26 -13.59 -15.49 -6.68
CA VAL A 26 -12.18 -15.06 -6.60
C VAL A 26 -11.68 -14.66 -7.99
N LYS A 27 -11.17 -13.43 -8.11
CA LYS A 27 -10.60 -12.89 -9.35
C LYS A 27 -9.25 -12.24 -9.07
N ARG A 28 -8.24 -12.56 -9.88
CA ARG A 28 -6.99 -11.80 -9.92
C ARG A 28 -7.24 -10.44 -10.57
N ILE A 29 -6.65 -9.39 -10.01
CA ILE A 29 -6.78 -8.01 -10.51
C ILE A 29 -5.43 -7.34 -10.80
N SER A 30 -4.30 -7.89 -10.38
CA SER A 30 -2.97 -7.38 -10.72
C SER A 30 -2.33 -8.23 -11.82
N PHE A 31 -1.86 -7.60 -12.90
CA PHE A 31 -1.29 -8.27 -14.08
C PHE A 31 0.03 -7.66 -14.55
N GLY A 32 0.51 -6.60 -13.89
CA GLY A 32 1.80 -5.98 -14.19
C GLY A 32 2.99 -6.84 -13.77
N ASN A 33 4.17 -6.45 -14.22
CA ASN A 33 5.42 -7.10 -13.82
C ASN A 33 5.72 -6.84 -12.34
N GLY A 34 6.25 -7.85 -11.65
CA GLY A 34 6.65 -7.79 -10.25
C GLY A 34 5.70 -8.51 -9.30
N LEU A 35 5.97 -8.38 -8.01
CA LEU A 35 5.19 -8.96 -6.93
C LEU A 35 4.28 -7.88 -6.33
N TYR A 36 3.05 -8.25 -6.03
CA TYR A 36 2.06 -7.36 -5.43
C TYR A 36 1.63 -7.89 -4.07
N GLY A 37 1.56 -7.03 -3.07
CA GLY A 37 1.20 -7.40 -1.71
C GLY A 37 0.50 -6.30 -0.93
N THR A 38 0.13 -6.59 0.30
CA THR A 38 -0.50 -5.68 1.26
C THR A 38 -1.63 -4.82 0.67
N PRO A 39 -2.61 -5.39 -0.06
CA PRO A 39 -3.69 -4.62 -0.67
C PRO A 39 -4.66 -4.08 0.39
N VAL A 40 -5.03 -2.81 0.27
CA VAL A 40 -5.96 -2.15 1.19
C VAL A 40 -7.03 -1.41 0.40
N TRP A 41 -8.28 -1.73 0.68
CA TRP A 41 -9.44 -1.11 0.03
C TRP A 41 -9.61 0.34 0.48
N SER A 42 -9.80 1.26 -0.47
CA SER A 42 -10.13 2.65 -0.17
C SER A 42 -11.46 2.76 0.58
N PRO A 43 -11.58 3.61 1.61
CA PRO A 43 -12.86 3.87 2.29
C PRO A 43 -13.94 4.41 1.35
N ARG A 44 -13.56 4.98 0.20
CA ARG A 44 -14.47 5.43 -0.85
C ARG A 44 -14.99 4.30 -1.73
N GLY A 45 -14.37 3.10 -1.67
CA GLY A 45 -14.78 1.93 -2.43
C GLY A 45 -14.31 1.90 -3.90
N ASP A 46 -13.56 2.88 -4.35
CA ASP A 46 -13.18 3.10 -5.75
C ASP A 46 -11.79 2.56 -6.12
N LEU A 47 -10.88 2.47 -5.15
CA LEU A 47 -9.48 2.11 -5.35
C LEU A 47 -9.01 1.04 -4.37
N ILE A 48 -7.92 0.37 -4.75
CA ILE A 48 -7.12 -0.50 -3.88
C ILE A 48 -5.70 0.05 -3.89
N ALA A 49 -5.15 0.35 -2.70
CA ALA A 49 -3.74 0.65 -2.52
C ALA A 49 -2.95 -0.66 -2.31
N PHE A 50 -1.70 -0.68 -2.70
CA PHE A 50 -0.87 -1.88 -2.62
C PHE A 50 0.62 -1.55 -2.51
N THR A 51 1.40 -2.52 -2.07
CA THR A 51 2.86 -2.55 -2.23
C THR A 51 3.21 -3.36 -3.48
N LYS A 52 4.16 -2.87 -4.26
CA LYS A 52 4.72 -3.60 -5.42
C LYS A 52 6.23 -3.69 -5.29
N LEU A 53 6.77 -4.89 -5.49
CA LEU A 53 8.21 -5.11 -5.64
C LEU A 53 8.52 -5.42 -7.10
N HIS A 54 9.35 -4.59 -7.72
CA HIS A 54 9.79 -4.78 -9.09
C HIS A 54 11.23 -4.32 -9.27
N LYS A 55 12.08 -5.19 -9.85
CA LYS A 55 13.52 -4.92 -10.08
C LYS A 55 14.26 -4.42 -8.85
N GLY A 56 13.99 -5.03 -7.68
CA GLY A 56 14.66 -4.69 -6.42
C GLY A 56 14.21 -3.38 -5.79
N LYS A 57 13.13 -2.77 -6.26
CA LYS A 57 12.54 -1.54 -5.72
C LYS A 57 11.11 -1.76 -5.26
N PHE A 58 10.76 -1.10 -4.18
CA PHE A 58 9.43 -1.11 -3.60
C PHE A 58 8.67 0.15 -4.01
N TYR A 59 7.42 -0.04 -4.36
CA TYR A 59 6.49 1.02 -4.74
C TYR A 59 5.23 0.96 -3.88
N ILE A 60 4.71 2.11 -3.49
CA ILE A 60 3.32 2.24 -3.07
C ILE A 60 2.52 2.69 -4.29
N GLY A 61 1.47 1.97 -4.59
CA GLY A 61 0.63 2.23 -5.75
C GLY A 61 -0.85 2.11 -5.45
N VAL A 62 -1.65 2.51 -6.42
CA VAL A 62 -3.10 2.38 -6.41
C VAL A 62 -3.60 1.87 -7.76
N MET A 63 -4.71 1.15 -7.74
CA MET A 63 -5.43 0.72 -8.94
C MET A 63 -6.94 0.77 -8.69
N ARG A 64 -7.75 0.76 -9.74
CA ARG A 64 -9.19 0.56 -9.60
C ARG A 64 -9.48 -0.84 -9.09
N THR A 65 -10.67 -1.04 -8.56
CA THR A 65 -11.09 -2.31 -7.95
C THR A 65 -11.22 -3.47 -8.94
N ASP A 66 -11.22 -3.17 -10.24
CA ASP A 66 -11.14 -4.15 -11.35
C ASP A 66 -9.69 -4.41 -11.82
N GLY A 67 -8.69 -3.74 -11.23
CA GLY A 67 -7.27 -3.83 -11.58
C GLY A 67 -6.81 -2.87 -12.67
N THR A 68 -7.69 -2.09 -13.27
CA THR A 68 -7.32 -1.09 -14.28
C THR A 68 -6.74 0.17 -13.66
N GLY A 69 -6.03 0.98 -14.46
CA GLY A 69 -5.56 2.29 -14.03
C GLY A 69 -4.51 2.24 -12.93
N GLU A 70 -3.62 1.23 -12.94
CA GLU A 70 -2.48 1.16 -12.02
C GLU A 70 -1.64 2.44 -12.10
N ARG A 71 -1.38 3.05 -10.95
CA ARG A 71 -0.45 4.16 -10.79
C ARG A 71 0.47 3.89 -9.62
N LEU A 72 1.77 4.05 -9.84
CA LEU A 72 2.79 3.99 -8.80
C LEU A 72 3.00 5.42 -8.28
N LEU A 73 2.81 5.63 -6.99
CA LEU A 73 2.84 6.96 -6.36
C LEU A 73 4.23 7.31 -5.87
N THR A 74 4.98 6.35 -5.34
CA THR A 74 6.33 6.55 -4.80
C THR A 74 7.18 5.30 -4.96
N GLU A 75 8.49 5.49 -5.04
CA GLU A 75 9.51 4.45 -5.18
C GLU A 75 10.55 4.58 -4.07
N ASN A 76 10.96 3.46 -3.49
CA ASN A 76 12.07 3.44 -2.53
C ASN A 76 12.76 2.08 -2.47
N PHE A 77 13.88 2.02 -1.74
CA PHE A 77 14.60 0.79 -1.44
C PHE A 77 13.73 -0.21 -0.68
N TYR A 78 13.03 0.25 0.37
CA TYR A 78 12.08 -0.56 1.12
C TYR A 78 10.96 0.33 1.68
N GLN A 79 9.74 0.02 1.30
CA GLN A 79 8.52 0.64 1.80
C GLN A 79 7.33 -0.29 1.56
N GLU A 80 6.40 -0.34 2.51
CA GLU A 80 5.20 -1.18 2.36
C GLU A 80 4.07 -0.80 3.32
N ALA A 81 3.01 -1.63 3.31
CA ALA A 81 1.85 -1.57 4.19
C ALA A 81 1.11 -0.22 4.15
N PRO A 82 0.55 0.17 2.97
CA PRO A 82 -0.23 1.38 2.88
C PRO A 82 -1.53 1.28 3.67
N SER A 83 -1.93 2.38 4.29
CA SER A 83 -3.22 2.56 4.95
C SER A 83 -3.86 3.86 4.49
N TRP A 84 -5.17 3.86 4.29
CA TRP A 84 -5.91 5.02 3.80
C TRP A 84 -6.32 5.96 4.92
N SER A 85 -6.19 7.26 4.66
CA SER A 85 -6.93 8.26 5.44
C SER A 85 -8.44 8.07 5.25
N PRO A 86 -9.27 8.41 6.26
CA PRO A 86 -10.72 8.18 6.20
C PRO A 86 -11.43 8.83 5.01
N ASN A 87 -10.88 9.93 4.49
CA ASN A 87 -11.42 10.60 3.30
C ASN A 87 -10.94 10.00 1.96
N GLY A 88 -10.07 8.97 1.99
CA GLY A 88 -9.54 8.30 0.80
C GLY A 88 -8.63 9.15 -0.08
N ARG A 89 -7.97 10.19 0.49
CA ARG A 89 -7.11 11.10 -0.28
C ARG A 89 -5.63 10.99 0.01
N VAL A 90 -5.26 10.43 1.16
CA VAL A 90 -3.89 10.31 1.61
C VAL A 90 -3.61 8.86 1.98
N LEU A 91 -2.44 8.37 1.62
CA LEU A 91 -1.90 7.11 2.09
C LEU A 91 -0.83 7.38 3.14
N ILE A 92 -0.80 6.57 4.17
CA ILE A 92 0.29 6.45 5.12
C ILE A 92 0.89 5.05 4.97
N PHE A 93 2.21 4.95 5.03
CA PHE A 93 2.96 3.71 4.90
C PHE A 93 4.24 3.80 5.70
N TYR A 94 4.97 2.72 5.90
CA TYR A 94 6.29 2.82 6.47
C TYR A 94 7.37 2.63 5.41
N ARG A 95 8.54 3.23 5.69
CA ARG A 95 9.72 3.18 4.84
C ARG A 95 10.95 2.99 5.71
N GLU A 96 11.86 2.10 5.31
CA GLU A 96 13.17 2.03 5.89
C GLU A 96 14.08 3.09 5.28
N THR A 97 14.70 3.88 6.13
CA THR A 97 15.70 4.88 5.77
C THR A 97 17.05 4.53 6.39
N LYS A 98 18.12 4.84 5.68
CA LYS A 98 19.48 4.66 6.22
C LYS A 98 19.71 5.63 7.38
N THR A 99 20.25 5.12 8.48
CA THR A 99 20.45 5.91 9.71
C THR A 99 21.72 6.74 9.71
N ASN A 100 22.70 6.42 8.83
CA ASN A 100 23.95 7.16 8.73
C ASN A 100 24.50 7.20 7.29
N LEU A 101 25.48 8.10 7.05
CA LEU A 101 26.13 8.27 5.76
C LEU A 101 26.92 7.03 5.29
N LYS A 102 27.29 6.14 6.22
CA LYS A 102 27.97 4.87 5.91
C LYS A 102 27.03 3.76 5.50
N GLY A 103 25.70 3.97 5.63
CA GLY A 103 24.69 2.97 5.31
C GLY A 103 24.60 1.82 6.31
N GLU A 104 25.12 2.03 7.51
CA GLU A 104 25.03 1.07 8.61
C GLU A 104 23.76 1.35 9.42
N GLY A 105 22.86 0.37 9.44
CA GLY A 105 21.58 0.48 10.14
C GLY A 105 20.47 1.13 9.31
N PHE A 106 19.25 0.71 9.61
CA PHE A 106 18.01 1.22 9.03
C PHE A 106 17.09 1.64 10.15
N SER A 107 16.27 2.64 9.88
CA SER A 107 15.21 3.11 10.76
C SER A 107 13.90 3.10 10.00
N ALA A 108 12.92 2.41 10.54
CA ALA A 108 11.57 2.39 9.98
C ALA A 108 10.83 3.66 10.42
N LYS A 109 10.39 4.47 9.48
CA LYS A 109 9.64 5.71 9.71
C LYS A 109 8.34 5.70 8.93
N LEU A 110 7.33 6.39 9.47
CA LEU A 110 6.07 6.59 8.79
C LEU A 110 6.19 7.71 7.76
N TRP A 111 5.56 7.50 6.63
CA TRP A 111 5.48 8.46 5.54
C TRP A 111 4.04 8.61 5.06
N SER A 112 3.72 9.76 4.55
CA SER A 112 2.43 10.01 3.89
C SER A 112 2.62 10.56 2.50
N ILE A 113 1.66 10.28 1.62
CA ILE A 113 1.62 10.79 0.24
C ILE A 113 0.17 11.00 -0.20
N ASP A 114 -0.06 12.06 -0.96
CA ASP A 114 -1.37 12.28 -1.56
C ASP A 114 -1.65 11.25 -2.67
N LEU A 115 -2.93 10.96 -2.88
CA LEU A 115 -3.40 10.12 -3.98
C LEU A 115 -2.94 10.63 -5.36
N THR A 116 -2.58 11.89 -5.48
CA THR A 116 -2.00 12.49 -6.68
C THR A 116 -0.54 12.12 -6.92
N GLY A 117 0.15 11.53 -5.92
CA GLY A 117 1.59 11.26 -5.96
C GLY A 117 2.45 12.44 -5.51
N TYR A 118 1.84 13.52 -4.99
CA TYR A 118 2.53 14.69 -4.45
C TYR A 118 2.45 14.74 -2.93
N ASN A 119 3.13 15.76 -2.35
CA ASN A 119 3.14 16.02 -0.92
C ASN A 119 3.63 14.83 -0.07
N GLU A 120 4.61 14.09 -0.60
CA GLU A 120 5.26 13.03 0.15
C GLU A 120 6.05 13.65 1.31
N LYS A 121 5.78 13.16 2.52
CA LYS A 121 6.46 13.67 3.72
C LYS A 121 6.60 12.59 4.79
N MET A 122 7.68 12.67 5.55
CA MET A 122 7.87 11.87 6.75
C MET A 122 6.96 12.38 7.86
N ILE A 123 6.41 11.44 8.62
CA ILE A 123 5.72 11.70 9.89
C ILE A 123 6.73 11.37 10.98
N GLU A 124 7.11 12.37 11.75
CA GLU A 124 8.08 12.20 12.82
C GLU A 124 7.50 11.31 13.94
N THR A 125 8.29 10.33 14.34
CA THR A 125 8.05 9.46 15.49
C THR A 125 9.33 9.41 16.33
N GLU A 126 9.20 9.38 17.65
CA GLU A 126 10.37 9.34 18.55
C GLU A 126 11.25 8.12 18.30
N THR A 127 10.63 6.99 18.03
CA THR A 127 11.28 5.71 17.74
C THR A 127 10.91 5.21 16.34
N ASP A 128 11.41 4.02 15.98
CA ASP A 128 10.99 3.33 14.77
C ASP A 128 9.49 3.01 14.82
N ALA A 129 8.86 3.08 13.66
CA ALA A 129 7.43 2.83 13.51
C ALA A 129 7.11 2.16 12.18
N SER A 130 6.19 1.17 12.19
CA SER A 130 5.70 0.43 11.04
C SER A 130 4.19 0.19 11.14
N ASP A 131 3.61 -0.40 10.11
CA ASP A 131 2.23 -0.89 10.06
C ASP A 131 1.17 0.13 10.52
N PRO A 132 1.17 1.34 9.92
CA PRO A 132 0.27 2.40 10.32
C PRO A 132 -1.18 2.07 9.97
N SER A 133 -2.09 2.51 10.82
CA SER A 133 -3.53 2.44 10.57
C SER A 133 -4.19 3.76 10.95
N TRP A 134 -4.96 4.34 10.05
CA TRP A 134 -5.78 5.51 10.34
C TRP A 134 -7.00 5.12 11.19
N SER A 135 -7.33 5.96 12.15
CA SER A 135 -8.63 5.85 12.82
C SER A 135 -9.75 6.22 11.84
N SER A 136 -10.94 5.67 12.05
CA SER A 136 -12.15 6.18 11.41
C SER A 136 -12.42 7.63 11.79
N LEU A 137 -13.24 8.33 11.00
CA LEU A 137 -13.75 9.64 11.41
C LEU A 137 -14.52 9.46 12.72
N LEU A 138 -14.15 10.25 13.72
CA LEU A 138 -14.93 10.31 14.96
C LEU A 138 -16.25 11.01 14.63
N SER A 139 -17.38 10.38 15.00
CA SER A 139 -18.67 11.09 15.01
C SER A 139 -18.64 12.12 16.12
N ASN A 140 -18.88 13.37 15.77
CA ASN A 140 -19.11 14.46 16.74
C ASN A 140 -20.40 14.21 17.52
#